data_6c61b94128dd91f3f6fcc4d0c0db4add
#
_entry.id   6c61b94128dd91f3f6fcc4d0c0db4add
#
_cell.length_a   1.000
_cell.length_b   1.000
_cell.length_c   1.000
_cell.angle_alpha   90.00
_cell.angle_beta   90.00
_cell.angle_gamma   90.00
#
_symmetry.space_group_name_H-M   'P 1'
#
loop_
_entity.id
_entity.type
_entity.pdbx_description
1 polymer ?
#
loop_
_entity_poly.entity_id
_entity_poly.type
_entity_poly.pdbx_seq_one_letter_code
_entity_poly.pdbx_strand_id
1 'polypeptide(L)'
;KLYIFIKKTALIYVAAIALYIPVNLYNGYFEMEDLMPNLIKDIVFDGTLYHLWYLPASIIGGAIAWTLVKRLDYKRAFAAAGVLYLIGLCGDSYYGLIGRLSVCSGFYALVFQVSDYTRNGIFFAPVFFVLGGFIADSKDSGVGDDQDDAVPRRDPAAGYVLPTVVCLGLMLAEGLLLHHFQLQRHDSMYLFLPPCVYFLFSLLMQFRGKRRVWLRDVSLIVYIIHPMMIVVIRMFAKVLHLQTLLVDNSVVHFLAVTAASVVFSVAAAALWGRFGRKRSRHIPDTDRAYIEIDLENLEHNVAVLREAMPPKCELMAVVKAEAYGHGMCGVAVHLDKIGVRAYAVATVDEGIRLRRCGVRGEILILGYTAPERAGEIRRYDLSQTLIDYAYACRLNGQARGQRCRVKVHVKIDTGMHRLGFDPFHIEEILCVFAMERFDVRGIYTHLCAADSLEEEDVCFTRQQI
;
A
#
# COMPACT_ATOMS: atom_id res chain seq x y z
N LYS A 1 -3.17 -4.17 -4.12
CA LYS A 1 -2.72 -3.79 -2.74
C LYS A 1 -2.83 -4.97 -1.77
N LEU A 2 -3.97 -5.70 -1.70
CA LEU A 2 -4.15 -6.86 -0.81
C LEU A 2 -3.11 -7.97 -1.07
N TYR A 3 -2.89 -8.36 -2.33
CA TYR A 3 -1.92 -9.38 -2.70
C TYR A 3 -0.49 -9.04 -2.20
N ILE A 4 -0.07 -7.78 -2.37
CA ILE A 4 1.26 -7.32 -1.89
C ILE A 4 1.34 -7.40 -0.37
N PHE A 5 0.27 -7.03 0.34
CA PHE A 5 0.19 -7.15 1.79
C PHE A 5 0.32 -8.61 2.23
N ILE A 6 -0.50 -9.51 1.68
CA ILE A 6 -0.48 -10.95 1.98
C ILE A 6 0.91 -11.54 1.70
N LYS A 7 1.48 -11.28 0.51
CA LYS A 7 2.81 -11.78 0.14
C LYS A 7 3.90 -11.33 1.11
N LYS A 8 3.92 -10.03 1.48
CA LYS A 8 4.90 -9.49 2.43
C LYS A 8 4.73 -10.08 3.82
N THR A 9 3.50 -10.18 4.33
CA THR A 9 3.22 -10.74 5.65
C THR A 9 3.56 -12.23 5.70
N ALA A 10 3.25 -12.99 4.65
CA ALA A 10 3.60 -14.40 4.54
C ALA A 10 5.12 -14.62 4.53
N LEU A 11 5.89 -13.80 3.79
CA LEU A 11 7.36 -13.87 3.81
C LEU A 11 7.94 -13.59 5.20
N ILE A 12 7.41 -12.58 5.89
CA ILE A 12 7.81 -12.26 7.26
C ILE A 12 7.47 -13.42 8.20
N TYR A 13 6.30 -14.03 8.03
CA TYR A 13 5.86 -15.17 8.83
C TYR A 13 6.76 -16.38 8.63
N VAL A 14 7.09 -16.75 7.40
CA VAL A 14 8.01 -17.84 7.08
C VAL A 14 9.39 -17.59 7.70
N ALA A 15 9.91 -16.35 7.59
CA ALA A 15 11.18 -15.98 8.20
C ALA A 15 11.14 -16.08 9.75
N ALA A 16 10.01 -15.67 10.36
CA ALA A 16 9.82 -15.79 11.80
C ALA A 16 9.73 -17.27 12.25
N ILE A 17 9.00 -18.12 11.52
CA ILE A 17 8.97 -19.58 11.79
C ILE A 17 10.40 -20.15 11.75
N ALA A 18 11.16 -19.85 10.69
CA ALA A 18 12.54 -20.33 10.53
C ALA A 18 13.45 -19.87 11.68
N LEU A 19 13.29 -18.63 12.15
CA LEU A 19 14.03 -18.09 13.30
C LEU A 19 13.78 -18.87 14.60
N TYR A 20 12.55 -19.37 14.77
CA TYR A 20 12.14 -20.07 16.00
C TYR A 20 12.27 -21.59 15.95
N ILE A 21 12.70 -22.20 14.84
CA ILE A 21 12.98 -23.65 14.76
C ILE A 21 13.90 -24.15 15.90
N PRO A 22 15.04 -23.47 16.21
CA PRO A 22 15.91 -23.93 17.30
C PRO A 22 15.22 -23.89 18.67
N VAL A 23 14.36 -22.91 18.92
CA VAL A 23 13.60 -22.81 20.19
C VAL A 23 12.55 -23.91 20.28
N ASN A 24 11.86 -24.19 19.19
CA ASN A 24 10.87 -25.27 19.12
C ASN A 24 11.51 -26.66 19.25
N LEU A 25 12.70 -26.85 18.67
CA LEU A 25 13.50 -28.07 18.89
C LEU A 25 13.88 -28.23 20.36
N TYR A 26 14.38 -27.18 21.00
CA TYR A 26 14.76 -27.21 22.41
C TYR A 26 13.57 -27.50 23.34
N ASN A 27 12.37 -27.00 22.99
CA ASN A 27 11.14 -27.22 23.77
C ASN A 27 10.45 -28.54 23.48
N GLY A 28 11.02 -29.45 22.66
CA GLY A 28 10.43 -30.75 22.34
C GLY A 28 9.20 -30.69 21.45
N TYR A 29 8.96 -29.57 20.79
CA TYR A 29 7.77 -29.37 19.94
C TYR A 29 7.63 -30.46 18.85
N PHE A 30 8.75 -30.94 18.30
CA PHE A 30 8.76 -31.94 17.24
C PHE A 30 8.68 -33.38 17.73
N GLU A 31 8.63 -33.60 19.05
CA GLU A 31 8.51 -34.91 19.70
C GLU A 31 7.06 -35.26 20.10
N MET A 32 6.09 -34.39 19.77
CA MET A 32 4.68 -34.58 20.09
C MET A 32 4.06 -35.71 19.26
N GLU A 33 3.23 -36.56 19.87
CA GLU A 33 2.57 -37.71 19.21
C GLU A 33 1.71 -37.29 17.99
N ASP A 34 1.03 -36.15 18.06
CA ASP A 34 0.18 -35.60 16.99
C ASP A 34 0.82 -34.40 16.23
N LEU A 35 2.11 -34.53 15.88
CA LEU A 35 2.90 -33.43 15.31
C LEU A 35 2.26 -32.81 14.06
N MET A 36 1.82 -33.61 13.08
CA MET A 36 1.35 -33.08 11.79
C MET A 36 0.04 -32.31 11.89
N PRO A 37 -1.02 -32.80 12.57
CA PRO A 37 -2.23 -32.00 12.82
C PRO A 37 -1.95 -30.71 13.57
N ASN A 38 -1.13 -30.75 14.63
CA ASN A 38 -0.77 -29.59 15.44
C ASN A 38 0.05 -28.58 14.63
N LEU A 39 1.00 -29.02 13.83
CA LEU A 39 1.81 -28.16 12.98
C LEU A 39 0.96 -27.41 11.95
N ILE A 40 -0.01 -28.07 11.30
CA ILE A 40 -0.92 -27.41 10.34
C ILE A 40 -1.78 -26.37 11.07
N LYS A 41 -2.33 -26.72 12.24
CA LYS A 41 -3.13 -25.84 13.07
C LYS A 41 -2.35 -24.60 13.50
N ASP A 42 -1.13 -24.77 13.97
CA ASP A 42 -0.25 -23.69 14.41
C ASP A 42 0.17 -22.81 13.24
N ILE A 43 0.55 -23.38 12.10
CA ILE A 43 0.92 -22.57 10.92
C ILE A 43 -0.25 -21.74 10.40
N VAL A 44 -1.47 -22.28 10.42
CA VAL A 44 -2.63 -21.58 9.84
C VAL A 44 -3.29 -20.63 10.82
N PHE A 45 -3.37 -20.96 12.11
CA PHE A 45 -4.18 -20.20 13.07
C PHE A 45 -3.42 -19.70 14.29
N ASP A 46 -2.72 -20.58 15.00
CA ASP A 46 -2.26 -20.29 16.36
C ASP A 46 -0.81 -19.78 16.43
N GLY A 47 -0.05 -19.94 15.33
CA GLY A 47 1.37 -19.61 15.27
C GLY A 47 2.25 -20.71 15.86
N THR A 48 3.38 -21.05 15.23
CA THR A 48 4.34 -22.05 15.71
C THR A 48 5.05 -21.65 17.02
N LEU A 49 4.82 -20.44 17.48
CA LEU A 49 5.13 -19.94 18.81
C LEU A 49 4.03 -18.97 19.23
N TYR A 50 3.66 -18.94 20.51
CA TYR A 50 2.48 -18.29 21.06
C TYR A 50 2.21 -16.83 20.62
N HIS A 51 3.23 -16.08 20.25
CA HIS A 51 3.09 -14.68 19.80
C HIS A 51 2.93 -14.54 18.27
N LEU A 52 3.31 -15.58 17.50
CA LEU A 52 3.27 -15.50 16.03
C LEU A 52 1.85 -15.57 15.43
N TRP A 53 0.83 -15.90 16.24
CA TRP A 53 -0.58 -16.00 15.81
C TRP A 53 -1.08 -14.77 15.03
N TYR A 54 -0.54 -13.59 15.33
CA TYR A 54 -0.96 -12.32 14.68
C TYR A 54 -0.66 -12.29 13.18
N LEU A 55 0.41 -12.93 12.73
CA LEU A 55 0.79 -12.92 11.31
C LEU A 55 -0.19 -13.73 10.44
N PRO A 56 -0.51 -15.01 10.71
CA PRO A 56 -1.56 -15.73 10.00
C PRO A 56 -2.94 -15.09 10.21
N ALA A 57 -3.25 -14.58 11.41
CA ALA A 57 -4.48 -13.86 11.68
C ALA A 57 -4.62 -12.60 10.80
N SER A 58 -3.54 -11.87 10.56
CA SER A 58 -3.53 -10.69 9.68
C SER A 58 -3.79 -11.07 8.21
N ILE A 59 -3.24 -12.20 7.74
CA ILE A 59 -3.45 -12.68 6.37
C ILE A 59 -4.91 -13.06 6.16
N ILE A 60 -5.45 -13.93 7.02
CA ILE A 60 -6.83 -14.45 6.91
C ILE A 60 -7.83 -13.32 7.15
N GLY A 61 -7.64 -12.55 8.23
CA GLY A 61 -8.55 -11.47 8.60
C GLY A 61 -8.57 -10.32 7.58
N GLY A 62 -7.41 -10.00 6.98
CA GLY A 62 -7.32 -9.04 5.90
C GLY A 62 -8.06 -9.50 4.63
N ALA A 63 -7.99 -10.78 4.28
CA ALA A 63 -8.73 -11.35 3.16
C ALA A 63 -10.25 -11.36 3.41
N ILE A 64 -10.68 -11.73 4.63
CA ILE A 64 -12.10 -11.69 5.03
C ILE A 64 -12.61 -10.25 5.01
N ALA A 65 -11.92 -9.31 5.63
CA ALA A 65 -12.33 -7.91 5.69
C ALA A 65 -12.43 -7.29 4.29
N TRP A 66 -11.45 -7.56 3.41
CA TRP A 66 -11.51 -7.11 2.02
C TRP A 66 -12.72 -7.66 1.28
N THR A 67 -13.04 -8.95 1.48
CA THR A 67 -14.21 -9.59 0.86
C THR A 67 -15.52 -8.98 1.36
N LEU A 68 -15.60 -8.72 2.68
CA LEU A 68 -16.77 -8.08 3.29
C LEU A 68 -16.96 -6.66 2.72
N VAL A 69 -15.93 -5.83 2.71
CA VAL A 69 -16.01 -4.45 2.22
C VAL A 69 -16.26 -4.39 0.71
N LYS A 70 -15.75 -5.36 -0.07
CA LYS A 70 -16.01 -5.43 -1.51
C LYS A 70 -17.47 -5.81 -1.85
N ARG A 71 -18.13 -6.63 -1.01
CA ARG A 71 -19.48 -7.14 -1.28
C ARG A 71 -20.58 -6.40 -0.52
N LEU A 72 -20.22 -5.69 0.53
CA LEU A 72 -21.14 -5.00 1.44
C LEU A 72 -20.68 -3.55 1.61
N ASP A 73 -21.59 -2.66 1.99
CA ASP A 73 -21.19 -1.34 2.47
C ASP A 73 -20.43 -1.44 3.81
N TYR A 74 -19.70 -0.38 4.19
CA TYR A 74 -18.90 -0.38 5.43
C TYR A 74 -19.72 -0.68 6.69
N LYS A 75 -20.98 -0.23 6.76
CA LYS A 75 -21.86 -0.49 7.93
C LYS A 75 -22.19 -1.98 8.05
N ARG A 76 -22.59 -2.61 6.95
CA ARG A 76 -22.91 -4.04 6.92
C ARG A 76 -21.65 -4.89 7.09
N ALA A 77 -20.54 -4.50 6.49
CA ALA A 77 -19.24 -5.16 6.67
C ALA A 77 -18.79 -5.12 8.14
N PHE A 78 -18.96 -3.97 8.82
CA PHE A 78 -18.66 -3.83 10.23
C PHE A 78 -19.60 -4.68 11.10
N ALA A 79 -20.90 -4.70 10.81
CA ALA A 79 -21.84 -5.56 11.52
C ALA A 79 -21.48 -7.06 11.37
N ALA A 80 -21.16 -7.52 10.16
CA ALA A 80 -20.75 -8.89 9.91
C ALA A 80 -19.44 -9.26 10.63
N ALA A 81 -18.43 -8.38 10.57
CA ALA A 81 -17.17 -8.56 11.30
C ALA A 81 -17.37 -8.50 12.83
N GLY A 82 -18.30 -7.67 13.30
CA GLY A 82 -18.72 -7.59 14.69
C GLY A 82 -19.37 -8.87 15.19
N VAL A 83 -20.21 -9.51 14.38
CA VAL A 83 -20.80 -10.83 14.70
C VAL A 83 -19.70 -11.89 14.83
N LEU A 84 -18.74 -11.93 13.90
CA LEU A 84 -17.59 -12.84 14.02
C LEU A 84 -16.82 -12.59 15.30
N TYR A 85 -16.58 -11.32 15.64
CA TYR A 85 -15.90 -10.93 16.87
C TYR A 85 -16.66 -11.38 18.12
N LEU A 86 -17.98 -11.21 18.17
CA LEU A 86 -18.81 -11.65 19.30
C LEU A 86 -18.78 -13.19 19.45
N ILE A 87 -18.83 -13.92 18.34
CA ILE A 87 -18.65 -15.37 18.37
C ILE A 87 -17.29 -15.73 18.96
N GLY A 88 -16.21 -15.05 18.52
CA GLY A 88 -14.87 -15.23 19.06
C GLY A 88 -14.80 -14.92 20.56
N LEU A 89 -15.38 -13.80 20.98
CA LEU A 89 -15.44 -13.34 22.36
C LEU A 89 -16.08 -14.38 23.28
N CYS A 90 -17.17 -14.99 22.85
CA CYS A 90 -17.84 -16.09 23.57
C CYS A 90 -16.99 -17.37 23.68
N GLY A 91 -16.05 -17.59 22.75
CA GLY A 91 -15.10 -18.71 22.81
C GLY A 91 -13.83 -18.42 23.59
N ASP A 92 -13.59 -17.16 23.97
CA ASP A 92 -12.40 -16.67 24.69
C ASP A 92 -12.79 -16.22 26.10
N SER A 93 -12.94 -14.94 26.33
CA SER A 93 -13.10 -14.35 27.67
C SER A 93 -14.46 -14.62 28.32
N TYR A 94 -15.48 -14.95 27.55
CA TYR A 94 -16.84 -15.26 28.04
C TYR A 94 -17.19 -16.74 27.97
N TYR A 95 -16.22 -17.63 27.72
CA TYR A 95 -16.45 -19.06 27.56
C TYR A 95 -17.14 -19.73 28.75
N GLY A 96 -16.80 -19.32 29.99
CA GLY A 96 -17.41 -19.85 31.22
C GLY A 96 -18.92 -19.59 31.35
N LEU A 97 -19.44 -18.55 30.70
CA LEU A 97 -20.89 -18.30 30.64
C LEU A 97 -21.57 -19.16 29.58
N ILE A 98 -20.98 -19.25 28.40
CA ILE A 98 -21.60 -19.84 27.18
C ILE A 98 -21.35 -21.36 27.15
N GLY A 99 -20.21 -21.82 27.61
CA GLY A 99 -19.83 -23.24 27.62
C GLY A 99 -20.73 -24.15 28.46
N ARG A 100 -21.57 -23.57 29.34
CA ARG A 100 -22.61 -24.28 30.11
C ARG A 100 -23.81 -24.70 29.26
N LEU A 101 -24.01 -24.07 28.10
CA LEU A 101 -25.10 -24.40 27.18
C LEU A 101 -24.61 -25.52 26.23
N SER A 102 -25.31 -26.66 26.20
CA SER A 102 -24.90 -27.86 25.45
C SER A 102 -24.70 -27.61 23.95
N VAL A 103 -25.55 -26.77 23.32
CA VAL A 103 -25.43 -26.40 21.90
C VAL A 103 -24.17 -25.60 21.64
N CYS A 104 -23.85 -24.65 22.51
CA CYS A 104 -22.67 -23.81 22.38
C CYS A 104 -21.38 -24.58 22.65
N SER A 105 -21.38 -25.46 23.66
CA SER A 105 -20.22 -26.30 23.96
C SER A 105 -19.87 -27.23 22.79
N GLY A 106 -20.87 -27.82 22.11
CA GLY A 106 -20.66 -28.63 20.91
C GLY A 106 -20.05 -27.84 19.75
N PHE A 107 -20.55 -26.61 19.51
CA PHE A 107 -19.99 -25.73 18.50
C PHE A 107 -18.51 -25.36 18.78
N TYR A 108 -18.20 -24.94 20.02
CA TYR A 108 -16.82 -24.59 20.37
C TYR A 108 -15.91 -25.81 20.43
N ALA A 109 -16.42 -27.00 20.74
CA ALA A 109 -15.62 -28.24 20.62
C ALA A 109 -15.14 -28.46 19.18
N LEU A 110 -15.95 -28.18 18.17
CA LEU A 110 -15.52 -28.22 16.76
C LEU A 110 -14.52 -27.10 16.41
N VAL A 111 -14.75 -25.87 16.90
CA VAL A 111 -13.82 -24.74 16.67
C VAL A 111 -12.46 -25.07 17.23
N PHE A 112 -12.39 -25.65 18.45
CA PHE A 112 -11.13 -25.96 19.10
C PHE A 112 -10.41 -27.19 18.54
N GLN A 113 -11.02 -27.96 17.66
CA GLN A 113 -10.29 -28.94 16.85
C GLN A 113 -9.40 -28.28 15.78
N VAL A 114 -9.80 -27.08 15.34
CA VAL A 114 -9.13 -26.35 14.24
C VAL A 114 -8.17 -25.27 14.75
N SER A 115 -8.46 -24.63 15.88
CA SER A 115 -7.64 -23.56 16.48
C SER A 115 -7.81 -23.56 18.00
N ASP A 116 -6.72 -23.44 18.77
CA ASP A 116 -6.78 -23.40 20.24
C ASP A 116 -7.41 -22.12 20.76
N TYR A 117 -7.33 -21.06 19.94
CA TYR A 117 -7.78 -19.72 20.31
C TYR A 117 -8.79 -19.18 19.31
N THR A 118 -9.82 -18.51 19.79
CA THR A 118 -10.72 -17.72 18.92
C THR A 118 -10.14 -16.34 18.57
N ARG A 119 -9.04 -15.92 19.18
CA ARG A 119 -8.27 -14.74 18.76
C ARG A 119 -7.45 -15.04 17.50
N ASN A 120 -8.10 -15.31 16.39
CA ASN A 120 -7.47 -15.73 15.15
C ASN A 120 -7.95 -14.87 13.95
N GLY A 121 -7.55 -15.27 12.74
CA GLY A 121 -7.89 -14.56 11.51
C GLY A 121 -9.36 -14.58 11.13
N ILE A 122 -10.16 -15.50 11.69
CA ILE A 122 -11.59 -15.61 11.37
C ILE A 122 -12.41 -14.72 12.30
N PHE A 123 -12.19 -14.83 13.61
CA PHE A 123 -13.06 -14.20 14.61
C PHE A 123 -12.55 -12.86 15.09
N PHE A 124 -11.23 -12.70 15.28
CA PHE A 124 -10.67 -11.50 15.87
C PHE A 124 -10.30 -10.43 14.85
N ALA A 125 -9.49 -10.78 13.85
CA ALA A 125 -8.83 -9.79 13.00
C ALA A 125 -9.77 -9.00 12.06
N PRO A 126 -10.86 -9.56 11.49
CA PRO A 126 -11.69 -8.85 10.51
C PRO A 126 -12.25 -7.53 11.00
N VAL A 127 -12.72 -7.46 12.27
CA VAL A 127 -13.32 -6.25 12.82
C VAL A 127 -12.34 -5.07 12.84
N PHE A 128 -11.07 -5.31 13.15
CA PHE A 128 -10.03 -4.27 13.20
C PHE A 128 -9.60 -3.81 11.80
N PHE A 129 -9.57 -4.72 10.81
CA PHE A 129 -9.30 -4.34 9.42
C PHE A 129 -10.43 -3.49 8.83
N VAL A 130 -11.69 -3.88 9.04
CA VAL A 130 -12.86 -3.10 8.60
C VAL A 130 -12.89 -1.73 9.30
N LEU A 131 -12.60 -1.69 10.60
CA LEU A 131 -12.51 -0.46 11.38
C LEU A 131 -11.43 0.48 10.85
N GLY A 132 -10.24 -0.04 10.54
CA GLY A 132 -9.16 0.74 9.95
C GLY A 132 -9.52 1.29 8.57
N GLY A 133 -10.22 0.51 7.73
CA GLY A 133 -10.76 0.97 6.46
C GLY A 133 -11.78 2.09 6.62
N PHE A 134 -12.71 1.95 7.56
CA PHE A 134 -13.72 2.97 7.87
C PHE A 134 -13.09 4.30 8.33
N ILE A 135 -12.08 4.25 9.20
CA ILE A 135 -11.36 5.45 9.66
C ILE A 135 -10.64 6.15 8.49
N ALA A 136 -10.08 5.39 7.55
CA ALA A 136 -9.41 5.95 6.37
C ALA A 136 -10.41 6.63 5.43
N ASP A 137 -11.53 5.98 5.13
CA ASP A 137 -12.59 6.47 4.24
C ASP A 137 -13.27 7.74 4.78
N SER A 138 -13.53 7.79 6.09
CA SER A 138 -14.13 8.96 6.76
C SER A 138 -13.26 10.22 6.67
N LYS A 139 -11.95 10.09 6.46
CA LYS A 139 -11.04 11.23 6.26
C LYS A 139 -11.04 11.74 4.83
N ASP A 140 -11.13 10.83 3.84
CA ASP A 140 -11.16 11.22 2.44
C ASP A 140 -12.49 11.94 2.08
N SER A 141 -13.58 11.57 2.77
CA SER A 141 -14.89 12.20 2.60
C SER A 141 -15.02 13.59 3.23
N GLY A 142 -14.14 13.97 4.15
CA GLY A 142 -14.15 15.26 4.89
C GLY A 142 -13.33 16.38 4.25
N VAL A 143 -12.82 16.23 3.04
CA VAL A 143 -11.99 17.23 2.33
C VAL A 143 -12.80 18.09 1.34
N GLY A 144 -14.12 17.98 1.31
CA GLY A 144 -14.99 18.78 0.47
C GLY A 144 -16.09 19.47 1.29
N ASP A 145 -16.02 20.79 1.38
CA ASP A 145 -16.92 21.77 2.00
C ASP A 145 -16.64 22.10 3.48
N ASP A 146 -15.95 23.25 3.64
CA ASP A 146 -16.31 24.28 4.60
C ASP A 146 -15.41 25.52 4.40
N GLN A 147 -15.77 26.36 3.46
CA GLN A 147 -15.56 27.79 3.56
C GLN A 147 -16.81 28.39 4.22
N ASP A 148 -16.86 28.31 5.56
CA ASP A 148 -17.64 29.27 6.32
C ASP A 148 -16.92 29.54 7.65
N ASP A 149 -16.51 30.80 7.76
CA ASP A 149 -15.83 31.40 8.90
C ASP A 149 -16.75 31.49 10.12
N ALA A 150 -16.10 31.39 11.32
CA ALA A 150 -16.61 31.84 12.61
C ALA A 150 -17.33 30.85 13.53
N VAL A 151 -16.67 29.69 13.80
CA VAL A 151 -16.86 29.03 15.12
C VAL A 151 -15.48 28.66 15.68
N PRO A 152 -15.15 28.92 16.96
CA PRO A 152 -13.86 28.54 17.54
C PRO A 152 -13.72 27.02 17.45
N ARG A 153 -12.77 26.53 16.63
CA ARG A 153 -12.46 25.10 16.46
C ARG A 153 -12.03 24.54 17.82
N ARG A 154 -12.91 23.79 18.47
CA ARG A 154 -12.54 22.93 19.60
C ARG A 154 -11.38 22.05 19.13
N ASP A 155 -10.35 21.94 19.97
CA ASP A 155 -9.18 21.12 19.69
C ASP A 155 -9.64 19.68 19.32
N PRO A 156 -9.45 19.20 18.08
CA PRO A 156 -10.03 17.91 17.64
C PRO A 156 -9.53 16.73 18.48
N ALA A 157 -8.32 16.86 19.08
CA ALA A 157 -7.74 15.86 19.96
C ALA A 157 -8.53 15.72 21.27
N ALA A 158 -9.05 16.83 21.83
CA ALA A 158 -9.79 16.81 23.09
C ALA A 158 -11.06 15.95 23.02
N GLY A 159 -11.70 15.85 21.84
CA GLY A 159 -12.88 15.03 21.61
C GLY A 159 -12.64 13.51 21.70
N TYR A 160 -11.40 13.05 21.50
CA TYR A 160 -11.07 11.63 21.55
C TYR A 160 -10.41 11.17 22.85
N VAL A 161 -9.85 12.08 23.66
CA VAL A 161 -9.16 11.73 24.92
C VAL A 161 -10.12 11.08 25.91
N LEU A 162 -11.23 11.74 26.23
CA LEU A 162 -12.19 11.24 27.20
C LEU A 162 -12.79 9.88 26.80
N PRO A 163 -13.31 9.67 25.57
CA PRO A 163 -13.78 8.35 25.14
C PRO A 163 -12.69 7.26 25.20
N THR A 164 -11.44 7.60 24.87
CA THR A 164 -10.31 6.63 24.97
C THR A 164 -10.11 6.21 26.41
N VAL A 165 -10.05 7.16 27.36
CA VAL A 165 -9.86 6.86 28.79
C VAL A 165 -11.03 6.05 29.34
N VAL A 166 -12.26 6.41 28.98
CA VAL A 166 -13.47 5.69 29.42
C VAL A 166 -13.46 4.26 28.89
N CYS A 167 -13.21 4.05 27.58
CA CYS A 167 -13.16 2.71 26.99
C CYS A 167 -12.03 1.86 27.58
N LEU A 168 -10.87 2.46 27.86
CA LEU A 168 -9.76 1.78 28.52
C LEU A 168 -10.14 1.36 29.94
N GLY A 169 -10.77 2.26 30.70
CA GLY A 169 -11.25 1.95 32.06
C GLY A 169 -12.30 0.84 32.07
N LEU A 170 -13.26 0.86 31.13
CA LEU A 170 -14.27 -0.18 30.98
C LEU A 170 -13.66 -1.51 30.57
N MET A 171 -12.67 -1.52 29.68
CA MET A 171 -11.95 -2.75 29.27
C MET A 171 -11.17 -3.34 30.46
N LEU A 172 -10.54 -2.51 31.29
CA LEU A 172 -9.84 -2.99 32.49
C LEU A 172 -10.83 -3.54 33.52
N ALA A 173 -11.96 -2.85 33.75
CA ALA A 173 -13.01 -3.32 34.64
C ALA A 173 -13.61 -4.65 34.16
N GLU A 174 -13.88 -4.77 32.85
CA GLU A 174 -14.31 -6.02 32.22
C GLU A 174 -13.32 -7.16 32.50
N GLY A 175 -12.02 -6.95 32.25
CA GLY A 175 -10.99 -7.94 32.48
C GLY A 175 -10.91 -8.40 33.96
N LEU A 176 -10.97 -7.43 34.89
CA LEU A 176 -10.96 -7.74 36.34
C LEU A 176 -12.21 -8.52 36.78
N LEU A 177 -13.39 -8.18 36.26
CA LEU A 177 -14.64 -8.89 36.55
C LEU A 177 -14.61 -10.32 36.00
N LEU A 178 -14.22 -10.50 34.75
CA LEU A 178 -14.13 -11.80 34.13
C LEU A 178 -13.12 -12.72 34.86
N HIS A 179 -11.99 -12.15 35.28
CA HIS A 179 -10.98 -12.86 36.07
C HIS A 179 -11.51 -13.21 37.46
N HIS A 180 -12.18 -12.29 38.15
CA HIS A 180 -12.76 -12.55 39.47
C HIS A 180 -13.77 -13.69 39.44
N PHE A 181 -14.63 -13.75 38.42
CA PHE A 181 -15.64 -14.79 38.27
C PHE A 181 -15.13 -16.07 37.57
N GLN A 182 -13.85 -16.13 37.19
CA GLN A 182 -13.24 -17.27 36.50
C GLN A 182 -14.02 -17.69 35.26
N LEU A 183 -14.49 -16.72 34.47
CA LEU A 183 -15.33 -16.95 33.29
C LEU A 183 -14.53 -17.17 32.02
N GLN A 184 -13.27 -16.78 32.01
CA GLN A 184 -12.43 -16.78 30.84
C GLN A 184 -11.73 -18.13 30.62
N ARG A 185 -11.65 -18.55 29.36
CA ARG A 185 -10.75 -19.59 28.91
C ARG A 185 -9.37 -19.00 28.59
N HIS A 186 -9.37 -17.83 27.94
CA HIS A 186 -8.19 -17.03 27.62
C HIS A 186 -8.49 -15.55 27.79
N ASP A 187 -7.45 -14.73 28.02
CA ASP A 187 -7.53 -13.29 28.29
C ASP A 187 -7.17 -12.47 27.05
N SER A 188 -7.85 -12.72 25.92
CA SER A 188 -7.39 -12.16 24.64
C SER A 188 -8.41 -11.27 23.95
N MET A 189 -9.70 -11.40 24.26
CA MET A 189 -10.77 -10.70 23.61
C MET A 189 -11.71 -10.06 24.63
N TYR A 190 -11.96 -8.77 24.49
CA TYR A 190 -12.84 -7.98 25.38
C TYR A 190 -13.87 -7.19 24.59
N LEU A 191 -15.07 -7.03 25.16
CA LEU A 191 -16.16 -6.29 24.51
C LEU A 191 -15.77 -4.83 24.23
N PHE A 192 -15.04 -4.20 25.16
CA PHE A 192 -14.60 -2.81 25.03
C PHE A 192 -13.30 -2.64 24.23
N LEU A 193 -12.68 -3.71 23.75
CA LEU A 193 -11.44 -3.62 22.96
C LEU A 193 -11.64 -2.92 21.59
N PRO A 194 -12.64 -3.26 20.74
CA PRO A 194 -12.84 -2.57 19.45
C PRO A 194 -13.14 -1.06 19.61
N PRO A 195 -14.04 -0.59 20.48
CA PRO A 195 -14.23 0.84 20.69
C PRO A 195 -13.00 1.52 21.29
N CYS A 196 -12.26 0.86 22.19
CA CYS A 196 -11.01 1.40 22.73
C CYS A 196 -9.97 1.61 21.60
N VAL A 197 -9.81 0.64 20.72
CA VAL A 197 -8.91 0.74 19.54
C VAL A 197 -9.36 1.86 18.60
N TYR A 198 -10.66 2.01 18.35
CA TYR A 198 -11.20 3.08 17.52
C TYR A 198 -10.83 4.47 18.05
N PHE A 199 -11.15 4.75 19.32
CA PHE A 199 -10.88 6.06 19.90
C PHE A 199 -9.40 6.33 20.07
N LEU A 200 -8.62 5.35 20.51
CA LEU A 200 -7.17 5.47 20.63
C LEU A 200 -6.51 5.74 19.27
N PHE A 201 -6.88 4.99 18.23
CA PHE A 201 -6.32 5.18 16.90
C PHE A 201 -6.72 6.54 16.30
N SER A 202 -7.98 6.94 16.48
CA SER A 202 -8.48 8.25 16.07
C SER A 202 -7.75 9.39 16.80
N LEU A 203 -7.47 9.23 18.10
CA LEU A 203 -6.67 10.17 18.89
C LEU A 203 -5.23 10.26 18.36
N LEU A 204 -4.57 9.12 18.18
CA LEU A 204 -3.18 9.07 17.67
C LEU A 204 -3.05 9.70 16.29
N MET A 205 -4.07 9.60 15.44
CA MET A 205 -4.08 10.23 14.12
C MET A 205 -4.18 11.75 14.13
N GLN A 206 -4.51 12.39 15.28
CA GLN A 206 -4.48 13.85 15.43
C GLN A 206 -3.05 14.38 15.59
N PHE A 207 -2.12 13.56 16.04
CA PHE A 207 -0.74 13.97 16.21
C PHE A 207 -0.01 14.00 14.86
N ARG A 208 0.30 15.20 14.38
CA ARG A 208 1.08 15.43 13.15
C ARG A 208 2.58 15.31 13.48
N GLY A 209 3.11 14.11 13.44
CA GLY A 209 4.56 13.86 13.57
C GLY A 209 5.25 13.65 12.22
N LYS A 210 6.56 13.92 12.14
CA LYS A 210 7.36 13.52 10.97
C LYS A 210 7.29 11.99 10.80
N ARG A 211 6.93 11.52 9.61
CA ARG A 211 6.88 10.09 9.28
C ARG A 211 8.29 9.48 9.40
N ARG A 212 8.50 8.67 10.42
CA ARG A 212 9.77 7.96 10.65
C ARG A 212 9.62 6.50 10.25
N VAL A 213 9.98 6.18 9.02
CA VAL A 213 9.85 4.81 8.45
C VAL A 213 10.58 3.77 9.30
N TRP A 214 11.75 4.11 9.85
CA TRP A 214 12.55 3.21 10.68
C TRP A 214 11.81 2.74 11.96
N LEU A 215 10.90 3.53 12.53
CA LEU A 215 10.10 3.12 13.71
C LEU A 215 9.20 1.93 13.40
N ARG A 216 8.62 1.89 12.19
CA ARG A 216 7.81 0.76 11.74
C ARG A 216 8.65 -0.52 11.67
N ASP A 217 9.85 -0.41 11.13
CA ASP A 217 10.73 -1.55 10.94
C ASP A 217 11.27 -2.04 12.31
N VAL A 218 11.64 -1.13 13.20
CA VAL A 218 12.00 -1.46 14.59
C VAL A 218 10.84 -2.12 15.32
N SER A 219 9.61 -1.58 15.23
CA SER A 219 8.42 -2.16 15.88
C SER A 219 8.14 -3.59 15.40
N LEU A 220 8.29 -3.86 14.11
CA LEU A 220 8.14 -5.20 13.55
C LEU A 220 9.20 -6.16 14.08
N ILE A 221 10.47 -5.73 14.14
CA ILE A 221 11.56 -6.54 14.65
C ILE A 221 11.37 -6.82 16.14
N VAL A 222 10.98 -5.81 16.96
CA VAL A 222 10.64 -5.98 18.38
C VAL A 222 9.55 -7.05 18.53
N TYR A 223 8.47 -6.95 17.75
CA TYR A 223 7.38 -7.92 17.79
C TYR A 223 7.87 -9.35 17.52
N ILE A 224 8.74 -9.53 16.52
CA ILE A 224 9.25 -10.88 16.18
C ILE A 224 10.23 -11.38 17.24
N ILE A 225 11.11 -10.53 17.80
CA ILE A 225 12.29 -11.00 18.54
C ILE A 225 12.12 -11.00 20.06
N HIS A 226 11.10 -10.32 20.64
CA HIS A 226 10.98 -10.19 22.09
C HIS A 226 10.93 -11.52 22.85
N PRO A 227 10.32 -12.62 22.34
CA PRO A 227 10.38 -13.90 23.08
C PRO A 227 11.78 -14.53 23.06
N MET A 228 12.54 -14.30 21.98
CA MET A 228 13.94 -14.70 21.94
C MET A 228 14.75 -13.94 23.02
N MET A 229 14.45 -12.64 23.21
CA MET A 229 15.10 -11.84 24.26
C MET A 229 14.74 -12.32 25.66
N ILE A 230 13.53 -12.87 25.89
CA ILE A 230 13.19 -13.53 27.15
C ILE A 230 14.15 -14.69 27.41
N VAL A 231 14.35 -15.55 26.41
CA VAL A 231 15.28 -16.70 26.53
C VAL A 231 16.71 -16.22 26.79
N VAL A 232 17.17 -15.23 26.02
CA VAL A 232 18.53 -14.66 26.18
C VAL A 232 18.73 -14.06 27.57
N ILE A 233 17.79 -13.25 28.07
CA ILE A 233 17.89 -12.64 29.40
C ILE A 233 17.88 -13.70 30.50
N ARG A 234 17.04 -14.73 30.39
CA ARG A 234 17.03 -15.86 31.36
C ARG A 234 18.34 -16.65 31.35
N MET A 235 18.89 -16.94 30.16
CA MET A 235 20.21 -17.57 30.04
C MET A 235 21.32 -16.71 30.66
N PHE A 236 21.32 -15.41 30.34
CA PHE A 236 22.31 -14.46 30.89
C PHE A 236 22.21 -14.37 32.42
N ALA A 237 21.00 -14.27 32.96
CA ALA A 237 20.76 -14.28 34.42
C ALA A 237 21.25 -15.56 35.08
N LYS A 238 21.09 -16.72 34.44
CA LYS A 238 21.58 -18.01 34.94
C LYS A 238 23.12 -18.04 34.97
N VAL A 239 23.77 -17.61 33.90
CA VAL A 239 25.25 -17.64 33.80
C VAL A 239 25.90 -16.68 34.80
N LEU A 240 25.30 -15.51 35.03
CA LEU A 240 25.83 -14.48 35.95
C LEU A 240 25.30 -14.60 37.37
N HIS A 241 24.53 -15.64 37.71
CA HIS A 241 23.88 -15.85 39.01
C HIS A 241 22.99 -14.64 39.45
N LEU A 242 22.35 -13.94 38.49
CA LEU A 242 21.48 -12.78 38.71
C LEU A 242 20.00 -13.13 38.60
N GLN A 243 19.61 -14.40 38.84
CA GLN A 243 18.22 -14.88 38.66
C GLN A 243 17.23 -14.10 39.53
N THR A 244 17.53 -13.88 40.81
CA THR A 244 16.68 -13.16 41.75
C THR A 244 16.40 -11.71 41.32
N LEU A 245 17.34 -11.07 40.64
CA LEU A 245 17.17 -9.70 40.16
C LEU A 245 16.48 -9.65 38.81
N LEU A 246 16.96 -10.42 37.83
CA LEU A 246 16.55 -10.25 36.41
C LEU A 246 15.38 -11.17 36.00
N VAL A 247 15.03 -12.20 36.81
CA VAL A 247 13.98 -13.16 36.45
C VAL A 247 12.86 -13.22 37.50
N ASP A 248 13.18 -13.30 38.79
CA ASP A 248 12.18 -13.45 39.85
C ASP A 248 11.39 -12.13 40.08
N ASN A 249 12.00 -10.95 39.78
CA ASN A 249 11.30 -9.69 39.81
C ASN A 249 10.65 -9.42 38.46
N SER A 250 9.34 -9.57 38.37
CA SER A 250 8.56 -9.41 37.14
C SER A 250 8.71 -8.04 36.46
N VAL A 251 8.83 -6.95 37.24
CA VAL A 251 9.00 -5.60 36.71
C VAL A 251 10.38 -5.43 36.09
N VAL A 252 11.42 -5.87 36.81
CA VAL A 252 12.80 -5.79 36.32
C VAL A 252 12.98 -6.69 35.09
N HIS A 253 12.40 -7.89 35.11
CA HIS A 253 12.41 -8.79 33.95
C HIS A 253 11.76 -8.15 32.72
N PHE A 254 10.57 -7.58 32.87
CA PHE A 254 9.86 -6.89 31.79
C PHE A 254 10.69 -5.72 31.21
N LEU A 255 11.26 -4.86 32.07
CA LEU A 255 12.09 -3.74 31.62
C LEU A 255 13.37 -4.21 30.93
N ALA A 256 14.03 -5.23 31.45
CA ALA A 256 15.26 -5.79 30.86
C ALA A 256 14.98 -6.38 29.46
N VAL A 257 13.92 -7.20 29.33
CA VAL A 257 13.51 -7.77 28.03
C VAL A 257 13.11 -6.69 27.04
N THR A 258 12.35 -5.68 27.49
CA THR A 258 11.93 -4.56 26.64
C THR A 258 13.13 -3.77 26.12
N ALA A 259 14.06 -3.40 27.04
CA ALA A 259 15.25 -2.66 26.68
C ALA A 259 16.14 -3.47 25.70
N ALA A 260 16.38 -4.75 25.99
CA ALA A 260 17.16 -5.62 25.11
C ALA A 260 16.52 -5.78 23.73
N SER A 261 15.20 -5.96 23.67
CA SER A 261 14.44 -6.08 22.42
C SER A 261 14.54 -4.79 21.57
N VAL A 262 14.39 -3.63 22.20
CA VAL A 262 14.49 -2.33 21.50
C VAL A 262 15.92 -2.10 21.00
N VAL A 263 16.92 -2.28 21.87
CA VAL A 263 18.34 -2.06 21.49
C VAL A 263 18.73 -2.99 20.33
N PHE A 264 18.40 -4.28 20.43
CA PHE A 264 18.68 -5.23 19.35
C PHE A 264 17.96 -4.84 18.06
N SER A 265 16.69 -4.47 18.14
CA SER A 265 15.90 -4.10 16.96
C SER A 265 16.39 -2.83 16.29
N VAL A 266 16.81 -1.83 17.06
CA VAL A 266 17.44 -0.61 16.54
C VAL A 266 18.77 -0.94 15.85
N ALA A 267 19.61 -1.77 16.47
CA ALA A 267 20.87 -2.22 15.88
C ALA A 267 20.65 -3.02 14.59
N ALA A 268 19.70 -3.95 14.60
CA ALA A 268 19.34 -4.75 13.43
C ALA A 268 18.77 -3.88 12.29
N ALA A 269 17.88 -2.94 12.59
CA ALA A 269 17.34 -1.99 11.61
C ALA A 269 18.42 -1.07 11.04
N ALA A 270 19.38 -0.63 11.88
CA ALA A 270 20.50 0.20 11.44
C ALA A 270 21.47 -0.59 10.54
N LEU A 271 21.77 -1.84 10.87
CA LEU A 271 22.58 -2.73 10.05
C LEU A 271 21.89 -3.04 8.73
N TRP A 272 20.60 -3.41 8.75
CA TRP A 272 19.80 -3.62 7.54
C TRP A 272 19.77 -2.39 6.65
N GLY A 273 19.59 -1.20 7.25
CA GLY A 273 19.67 0.07 6.55
C GLY A 273 21.04 0.35 5.93
N ARG A 274 22.14 -0.15 6.50
CA ARG A 274 23.49 -0.03 5.92
C ARG A 274 23.71 -0.96 4.73
N PHE A 275 23.17 -2.17 4.77
CA PHE A 275 23.28 -3.16 3.68
C PHE A 275 22.27 -2.93 2.55
N GLY A 276 21.09 -2.36 2.84
CA GLY A 276 20.02 -2.11 1.87
C GLY A 276 19.99 -0.70 1.26
N ARG A 277 20.70 0.27 1.82
CA ARG A 277 20.80 1.62 1.27
C ARG A 277 22.08 1.77 0.46
N LYS A 278 21.98 1.69 -0.85
CA LYS A 278 22.87 2.50 -1.70
C LYS A 278 22.71 3.95 -1.22
N ARG A 279 23.82 4.59 -0.88
CA ARG A 279 23.91 5.95 -0.36
C ARG A 279 22.91 6.90 -1.03
N SER A 280 21.79 7.18 -0.37
CA SER A 280 21.04 8.42 -0.58
C SER A 280 22.02 9.58 -0.26
N ARG A 281 22.26 10.46 -1.23
CA ARG A 281 23.01 11.68 -1.00
C ARG A 281 22.33 12.41 0.14
N HIS A 282 23.08 12.71 1.19
CA HIS A 282 22.63 13.52 2.31
C HIS A 282 22.23 14.91 1.77
N ILE A 283 20.92 15.15 1.70
CA ILE A 283 20.38 16.48 1.41
C ILE A 283 20.52 17.26 2.71
N PRO A 284 21.16 18.44 2.70
CA PRO A 284 21.30 19.24 3.90
C PRO A 284 19.92 19.55 4.49
N ASP A 285 19.77 19.44 5.81
CA ASP A 285 18.54 19.78 6.56
C ASP A 285 18.14 21.27 6.46
N THR A 286 18.80 22.03 5.60
CA THR A 286 18.62 23.47 5.40
C THR A 286 17.49 23.82 4.44
N ASP A 287 17.00 22.87 3.62
CA ASP A 287 15.94 23.14 2.67
C ASP A 287 14.57 23.06 3.33
N ARG A 288 13.77 24.12 3.14
CA ARG A 288 12.41 24.22 3.68
C ARG A 288 11.47 23.14 3.15
N ALA A 289 11.66 22.76 1.89
CA ALA A 289 10.91 21.71 1.21
C ALA A 289 11.72 21.17 0.02
N TYR A 290 11.64 19.86 -0.23
CA TYR A 290 12.26 19.22 -1.39
C TYR A 290 11.39 18.07 -1.91
N ILE A 291 11.60 17.72 -3.17
CA ILE A 291 10.98 16.55 -3.79
C ILE A 291 12.07 15.49 -3.95
N GLU A 292 11.86 14.32 -3.37
CA GLU A 292 12.76 13.18 -3.52
C GLU A 292 12.21 12.21 -4.57
N ILE A 293 12.97 11.99 -5.63
CA ILE A 293 12.62 11.06 -6.71
C ILE A 293 13.51 9.83 -6.61
N ASP A 294 12.89 8.69 -6.37
CA ASP A 294 13.56 7.40 -6.33
C ASP A 294 13.65 6.81 -7.74
N LEU A 295 14.85 6.86 -8.32
CA LEU A 295 15.10 6.38 -9.67
C LEU A 295 15.11 4.85 -9.76
N GLU A 296 15.42 4.13 -8.68
CA GLU A 296 15.35 2.65 -8.65
C GLU A 296 13.89 2.18 -8.71
N ASN A 297 12.98 2.88 -8.03
CA ASN A 297 11.54 2.62 -8.15
C ASN A 297 11.02 2.95 -9.56
N LEU A 298 11.55 3.99 -10.20
CA LEU A 298 11.21 4.31 -11.59
C LEU A 298 11.67 3.19 -12.55
N GLU A 299 12.89 2.69 -12.40
CA GLU A 299 13.38 1.53 -13.16
C GLU A 299 12.51 0.29 -12.94
N HIS A 300 12.18 -0.01 -11.68
CA HIS A 300 11.31 -1.13 -11.34
C HIS A 300 9.94 -1.02 -12.02
N ASN A 301 9.33 0.17 -12.00
CA ASN A 301 8.04 0.39 -12.66
C ASN A 301 8.12 0.19 -14.17
N VAL A 302 9.19 0.66 -14.81
CA VAL A 302 9.43 0.41 -16.25
C VAL A 302 9.59 -1.09 -16.54
N ALA A 303 10.32 -1.83 -15.70
CA ALA A 303 10.48 -3.27 -15.85
C ALA A 303 9.13 -4.01 -15.74
N VAL A 304 8.30 -3.66 -14.75
CA VAL A 304 6.95 -4.23 -14.56
C VAL A 304 6.04 -3.95 -15.75
N LEU A 305 6.08 -2.72 -16.30
CA LEU A 305 5.29 -2.37 -17.49
C LEU A 305 5.75 -3.15 -18.70
N ARG A 306 7.08 -3.27 -18.92
CA ARG A 306 7.63 -4.06 -20.03
C ARG A 306 7.26 -5.54 -19.95
N GLU A 307 7.23 -6.12 -18.75
CA GLU A 307 6.80 -7.50 -18.54
C GLU A 307 5.31 -7.71 -18.88
N ALA A 308 4.48 -6.70 -18.60
CA ALA A 308 3.04 -6.74 -18.87
C ALA A 308 2.67 -6.43 -20.33
N MET A 309 3.60 -5.82 -21.11
CA MET A 309 3.32 -5.43 -22.48
C MET A 309 3.40 -6.63 -23.45
N PRO A 310 2.54 -6.66 -24.50
CA PRO A 310 2.66 -7.65 -25.57
C PRO A 310 4.04 -7.59 -26.27
N PRO A 311 4.53 -8.70 -26.79
CA PRO A 311 5.73 -8.70 -27.62
C PRO A 311 5.59 -7.72 -28.80
N LYS A 312 6.64 -6.94 -29.08
CA LYS A 312 6.69 -5.89 -30.12
C LYS A 312 6.01 -4.55 -29.76
N CYS A 313 5.48 -4.40 -28.54
CA CYS A 313 5.07 -3.08 -28.06
C CYS A 313 6.27 -2.31 -27.49
N GLU A 314 6.28 -1.00 -27.71
CA GLU A 314 7.26 -0.10 -27.13
C GLU A 314 6.60 0.86 -26.13
N LEU A 315 7.32 1.19 -25.05
CA LEU A 315 6.86 2.10 -24.03
C LEU A 315 7.18 3.55 -24.44
N MET A 316 6.14 4.40 -24.53
CA MET A 316 6.28 5.85 -24.66
C MET A 316 6.03 6.50 -23.31
N ALA A 317 7.05 7.12 -22.72
CA ALA A 317 6.96 7.77 -21.42
C ALA A 317 6.34 9.17 -21.51
N VAL A 318 5.22 9.42 -20.86
CA VAL A 318 4.56 10.72 -20.79
C VAL A 318 5.20 11.55 -19.68
N VAL A 319 6.02 12.55 -20.07
CA VAL A 319 6.82 13.38 -19.16
C VAL A 319 6.44 14.87 -19.18
N LYS A 320 5.26 15.20 -19.69
CA LYS A 320 4.69 16.54 -19.71
C LYS A 320 4.56 17.15 -18.29
N ALA A 321 4.40 18.46 -18.21
CA ALA A 321 4.22 19.20 -16.96
C ALA A 321 5.27 18.84 -15.90
N GLU A 322 6.56 18.94 -16.28
CA GLU A 322 7.69 18.57 -15.42
C GLU A 322 7.65 17.09 -14.95
N ALA A 323 7.21 16.14 -15.82
CA ALA A 323 6.94 14.76 -15.46
C ALA A 323 5.99 14.68 -14.24
N TYR A 324 4.90 15.45 -14.30
CA TYR A 324 3.92 15.57 -13.21
C TYR A 324 4.56 16.00 -11.87
N GLY A 325 5.50 16.92 -11.93
CA GLY A 325 6.22 17.43 -10.77
C GLY A 325 7.48 16.65 -10.36
N HIS A 326 7.83 15.58 -11.08
CA HIS A 326 9.02 14.76 -10.78
C HIS A 326 10.31 15.31 -11.41
N GLY A 327 10.23 16.38 -12.22
CA GLY A 327 11.38 16.94 -12.93
C GLY A 327 11.65 16.26 -14.27
N MET A 328 11.08 16.83 -15.34
CA MET A 328 11.05 16.25 -16.69
C MET A 328 12.43 15.80 -17.20
N CYS A 329 13.44 16.67 -17.10
CA CYS A 329 14.78 16.36 -17.61
C CYS A 329 15.46 15.23 -16.85
N GLY A 330 15.38 15.22 -15.52
CA GLY A 330 16.00 14.17 -14.69
C GLY A 330 15.39 12.81 -14.97
N VAL A 331 14.05 12.75 -15.00
CA VAL A 331 13.30 11.53 -15.29
C VAL A 331 13.59 11.03 -16.72
N ALA A 332 13.45 11.89 -17.73
CA ALA A 332 13.62 11.46 -19.12
C ALA A 332 15.04 11.01 -19.45
N VAL A 333 16.07 11.72 -18.94
CA VAL A 333 17.48 11.32 -19.15
C VAL A 333 17.76 9.97 -18.47
N HIS A 334 17.15 9.71 -17.31
CA HIS A 334 17.30 8.42 -16.64
C HIS A 334 16.60 7.29 -17.41
N LEU A 335 15.37 7.53 -17.88
CA LEU A 335 14.62 6.60 -18.73
C LEU A 335 15.36 6.28 -20.03
N ASP A 336 16.02 7.27 -20.67
CA ASP A 336 16.82 7.07 -21.88
C ASP A 336 18.01 6.11 -21.64
N LYS A 337 18.66 6.21 -20.46
CA LYS A 337 19.75 5.31 -20.03
C LYS A 337 19.30 3.86 -19.89
N ILE A 338 18.07 3.62 -19.43
CA ILE A 338 17.51 2.26 -19.28
C ILE A 338 16.74 1.80 -20.52
N GLY A 339 16.92 2.50 -21.64
CA GLY A 339 16.45 2.06 -22.95
C GLY A 339 15.00 2.40 -23.29
N VAL A 340 14.37 3.37 -22.64
CA VAL A 340 13.13 3.97 -23.14
C VAL A 340 13.47 4.89 -24.31
N ARG A 341 12.80 4.72 -25.45
CA ARG A 341 13.14 5.40 -26.71
C ARG A 341 12.04 6.33 -27.23
N ALA A 342 10.92 6.43 -26.55
CA ALA A 342 9.82 7.30 -26.91
C ALA A 342 9.30 8.10 -25.71
N TYR A 343 8.98 9.36 -25.95
CA TYR A 343 8.52 10.32 -24.94
C TYR A 343 7.34 11.13 -25.45
N ALA A 344 6.46 11.55 -24.56
CA ALA A 344 5.38 12.45 -24.92
C ALA A 344 5.35 13.65 -23.96
N VAL A 345 5.15 14.84 -24.56
CA VAL A 345 5.11 16.14 -23.90
C VAL A 345 3.84 16.91 -24.26
N ALA A 346 3.48 17.93 -23.50
CA ALA A 346 2.30 18.73 -23.81
C ALA A 346 2.57 19.80 -24.88
N THR A 347 3.77 20.40 -24.86
CA THR A 347 4.09 21.58 -25.70
C THR A 347 5.40 21.40 -26.45
N VAL A 348 5.57 22.16 -27.51
CA VAL A 348 6.82 22.20 -28.28
C VAL A 348 8.00 22.68 -27.42
N ASP A 349 7.77 23.59 -26.46
CA ASP A 349 8.83 24.09 -25.57
C ASP A 349 9.35 23.00 -24.63
N GLU A 350 8.46 22.16 -24.11
CA GLU A 350 8.86 20.96 -23.34
C GLU A 350 9.70 20.01 -24.20
N GLY A 351 9.28 19.76 -25.44
CA GLY A 351 10.03 18.95 -26.40
C GLY A 351 11.43 19.49 -26.69
N ILE A 352 11.53 20.79 -26.95
CA ILE A 352 12.83 21.48 -27.13
C ILE A 352 13.70 21.34 -25.88
N ARG A 353 13.13 21.48 -24.71
CA ARG A 353 13.84 21.33 -23.44
C ARG A 353 14.37 19.91 -23.27
N LEU A 354 13.59 18.87 -23.58
CA LEU A 354 14.04 17.48 -23.54
C LEU A 354 15.23 17.22 -24.48
N ARG A 355 15.18 17.76 -25.70
CA ARG A 355 16.31 17.66 -26.63
C ARG A 355 17.57 18.33 -26.09
N ARG A 356 17.43 19.52 -25.47
CA ARG A 356 18.54 20.21 -24.82
C ARG A 356 19.10 19.45 -23.62
N CYS A 357 18.28 18.68 -22.92
CA CYS A 357 18.72 17.79 -21.84
C CYS A 357 19.43 16.50 -22.35
N GLY A 358 19.48 16.28 -23.68
CA GLY A 358 20.21 15.16 -24.31
C GLY A 358 19.37 13.91 -24.61
N VAL A 359 18.06 13.97 -24.44
CA VAL A 359 17.14 12.88 -24.83
C VAL A 359 17.17 12.67 -26.35
N ARG A 360 17.42 11.44 -26.81
CA ARG A 360 17.61 11.10 -28.24
C ARG A 360 16.42 10.39 -28.88
N GLY A 361 15.56 9.76 -28.08
CA GLY A 361 14.39 9.04 -28.55
C GLY A 361 13.34 9.88 -29.26
N GLU A 362 12.28 9.29 -29.75
CA GLU A 362 11.15 10.02 -30.31
C GLU A 362 10.49 10.92 -29.25
N ILE A 363 10.13 12.15 -29.62
CA ILE A 363 9.42 13.06 -28.73
C ILE A 363 8.15 13.53 -29.44
N LEU A 364 7.00 13.08 -28.92
CA LEU A 364 5.68 13.42 -29.41
C LEU A 364 5.08 14.59 -28.62
N ILE A 365 4.66 15.65 -29.32
CA ILE A 365 3.91 16.77 -28.75
C ILE A 365 2.42 16.41 -28.81
N LEU A 366 1.80 16.24 -27.64
CA LEU A 366 0.40 15.82 -27.51
C LEU A 366 -0.61 16.95 -27.75
N GLY A 367 -0.19 18.20 -27.51
CA GLY A 367 -1.04 19.38 -27.62
C GLY A 367 -0.93 20.11 -28.93
N TYR A 368 -1.71 21.20 -29.05
CA TYR A 368 -1.64 22.10 -30.17
C TYR A 368 -0.32 22.90 -30.19
N THR A 369 0.26 23.03 -31.36
CA THR A 369 1.38 23.97 -31.64
C THR A 369 1.01 24.89 -32.76
N ALA A 370 1.24 26.18 -32.61
CA ALA A 370 0.99 27.15 -33.67
C ALA A 370 1.72 26.74 -34.97
N PRO A 371 1.06 26.69 -36.14
CA PRO A 371 1.65 26.24 -37.39
C PRO A 371 2.94 26.98 -37.78
N GLU A 372 3.10 28.23 -37.37
CA GLU A 372 4.28 29.08 -37.58
C GLU A 372 5.54 28.48 -36.91
N ARG A 373 5.38 27.62 -35.90
CA ARG A 373 6.46 26.94 -35.22
C ARG A 373 6.88 25.62 -35.88
N ALA A 374 6.37 25.31 -37.08
CA ALA A 374 6.76 24.12 -37.84
C ALA A 374 8.28 23.98 -38.04
N GLY A 375 8.98 25.14 -38.19
CA GLY A 375 10.42 25.20 -38.26
C GLY A 375 11.14 24.68 -37.00
N GLU A 376 10.60 24.94 -35.82
CA GLU A 376 11.15 24.46 -34.54
C GLU A 376 10.91 22.95 -34.35
N ILE A 377 9.70 22.46 -34.66
CA ILE A 377 9.35 21.06 -34.61
C ILE A 377 10.39 20.23 -35.38
N ARG A 378 10.74 20.66 -36.58
CA ARG A 378 11.74 19.96 -37.41
C ARG A 378 13.17 20.17 -36.92
N ARG A 379 13.54 21.42 -36.55
CA ARG A 379 14.91 21.72 -36.08
C ARG A 379 15.30 20.85 -34.88
N TYR A 380 14.33 20.58 -34.00
CA TYR A 380 14.53 19.78 -32.79
C TYR A 380 14.08 18.32 -32.96
N ASP A 381 13.79 17.91 -34.19
CA ASP A 381 13.39 16.53 -34.51
C ASP A 381 12.24 16.03 -33.61
N LEU A 382 11.17 16.81 -33.50
CA LEU A 382 9.97 16.50 -32.72
C LEU A 382 8.87 15.97 -33.63
N SER A 383 7.95 15.18 -33.08
CA SER A 383 6.71 14.74 -33.75
C SER A 383 5.52 15.54 -33.21
N GLN A 384 4.67 16.04 -34.12
CA GLN A 384 3.49 16.83 -33.79
C GLN A 384 2.21 16.00 -33.89
N THR A 385 1.34 16.08 -32.89
CA THR A 385 -0.01 15.53 -32.99
C THR A 385 -0.88 16.38 -33.91
N LEU A 386 -1.49 15.76 -34.91
CA LEU A 386 -2.56 16.32 -35.68
C LEU A 386 -3.89 16.10 -34.98
N ILE A 387 -4.60 17.18 -34.66
CA ILE A 387 -5.79 17.18 -33.83
C ILE A 387 -7.09 17.25 -34.59
N ASP A 388 -7.05 17.84 -35.80
CA ASP A 388 -8.14 17.91 -36.74
C ASP A 388 -7.59 18.21 -38.16
N TYR A 389 -8.47 18.13 -39.18
CA TYR A 389 -8.11 18.34 -40.58
C TYR A 389 -7.73 19.80 -40.89
N ALA A 390 -8.41 20.74 -40.28
CA ALA A 390 -8.14 22.17 -40.49
C ALA A 390 -6.74 22.56 -39.97
N TYR A 391 -6.36 22.02 -38.80
CA TYR A 391 -5.02 22.17 -38.25
C TYR A 391 -3.96 21.51 -39.15
N ALA A 392 -4.21 20.30 -39.64
CA ALA A 392 -3.32 19.62 -40.55
C ALA A 392 -3.06 20.42 -41.83
N CYS A 393 -4.11 20.99 -42.45
CA CYS A 393 -3.98 21.84 -43.63
C CYS A 393 -3.13 23.11 -43.35
N ARG A 394 -3.34 23.77 -42.21
CA ARG A 394 -2.55 24.96 -41.83
C ARG A 394 -1.08 24.62 -41.57
N LEU A 395 -0.80 23.56 -40.84
CA LEU A 395 0.56 23.13 -40.57
C LEU A 395 1.29 22.70 -41.85
N ASN A 396 0.60 21.97 -42.74
CA ASN A 396 1.14 21.58 -44.04
C ASN A 396 1.44 22.78 -44.90
N GLY A 397 0.60 23.83 -44.84
CA GLY A 397 0.82 25.12 -45.53
C GLY A 397 2.09 25.85 -45.09
N GLN A 398 2.35 25.90 -43.79
CA GLN A 398 3.54 26.53 -43.19
C GLN A 398 4.83 25.71 -43.45
N ALA A 399 4.73 24.42 -43.72
CA ALA A 399 5.86 23.59 -44.09
C ALA A 399 6.36 23.84 -45.53
N ARG A 400 5.81 24.76 -46.29
CA ARG A 400 6.22 25.09 -47.66
C ARG A 400 7.66 25.63 -47.72
N GLY A 401 8.36 25.27 -48.80
CA GLY A 401 9.73 25.73 -49.06
C GLY A 401 10.84 25.08 -48.22
N GLN A 402 10.53 24.04 -47.51
CA GLN A 402 11.48 23.36 -46.60
C GLN A 402 11.84 21.95 -47.10
N ARG A 403 13.14 21.59 -47.03
CA ARG A 403 13.67 20.32 -47.58
C ARG A 403 13.25 19.07 -46.82
N CYS A 404 12.85 19.18 -45.57
CA CYS A 404 12.50 18.03 -44.72
C CYS A 404 11.03 18.02 -44.34
N ARG A 405 10.42 16.83 -44.24
CA ARG A 405 9.05 16.63 -43.81
C ARG A 405 8.90 16.88 -42.30
N VAL A 406 7.69 17.26 -41.85
CA VAL A 406 7.33 17.35 -40.44
C VAL A 406 6.86 15.98 -39.98
N LYS A 407 7.45 15.42 -38.94
CA LYS A 407 6.98 14.18 -38.31
C LYS A 407 5.66 14.43 -37.60
N VAL A 408 4.66 13.61 -37.86
CA VAL A 408 3.33 13.78 -37.28
C VAL A 408 2.73 12.47 -36.82
N HIS A 409 1.88 12.53 -35.80
CA HIS A 409 0.96 11.45 -35.44
C HIS A 409 -0.48 11.94 -35.59
N VAL A 410 -1.34 11.11 -36.15
CA VAL A 410 -2.78 11.41 -36.26
C VAL A 410 -3.46 10.94 -34.98
N LYS A 411 -4.13 11.83 -34.27
CA LYS A 411 -4.92 11.48 -33.11
C LYS A 411 -6.37 11.27 -33.48
N ILE A 412 -6.93 10.12 -33.09
CA ILE A 412 -8.34 9.78 -33.26
C ILE A 412 -9.07 9.99 -31.94
N ASP A 413 -10.23 10.63 -31.97
CA ASP A 413 -11.10 10.75 -30.81
C ASP A 413 -12.11 9.58 -30.79
N THR A 414 -11.81 8.56 -30.03
CA THR A 414 -12.67 7.38 -29.90
C THR A 414 -13.62 7.46 -28.71
N GLY A 415 -13.83 8.67 -28.13
CA GLY A 415 -14.80 8.88 -27.06
C GLY A 415 -14.30 9.72 -25.87
N MET A 416 -13.06 10.25 -25.91
CA MET A 416 -12.55 11.19 -24.90
C MET A 416 -13.13 12.60 -25.08
N HIS A 417 -13.56 12.97 -26.31
CA HIS A 417 -14.16 14.26 -26.69
C HIS A 417 -13.34 15.50 -26.29
N ARG A 418 -12.01 15.41 -26.47
CA ARG A 418 -11.12 16.52 -26.17
C ARG A 418 -10.35 17.04 -27.38
N LEU A 419 -9.65 16.18 -28.08
CA LEU A 419 -8.85 16.44 -29.28
C LEU A 419 -8.82 15.16 -30.11
N GLY A 420 -8.76 15.30 -31.45
CA GLY A 420 -8.62 14.19 -32.39
C GLY A 420 -9.63 14.27 -33.52
N PHE A 421 -9.32 13.57 -34.60
CA PHE A 421 -10.20 13.36 -35.72
C PHE A 421 -11.40 12.50 -35.31
N ASP A 422 -12.56 12.80 -35.83
CA ASP A 422 -13.71 11.91 -35.70
C ASP A 422 -13.43 10.60 -36.47
N PRO A 423 -13.55 9.45 -35.82
CA PRO A 423 -13.29 8.15 -36.47
C PRO A 423 -14.21 7.87 -37.65
N PHE A 424 -15.35 8.53 -37.76
CA PHE A 424 -16.28 8.36 -38.87
C PHE A 424 -15.92 9.24 -40.10
N HIS A 425 -15.04 10.25 -39.98
CA HIS A 425 -14.55 11.06 -41.05
C HIS A 425 -13.27 10.52 -41.70
N ILE A 426 -13.33 9.28 -42.18
CA ILE A 426 -12.16 8.54 -42.70
C ILE A 426 -11.51 9.28 -43.89
N GLU A 427 -12.28 9.96 -44.70
CA GLU A 427 -11.78 10.73 -45.86
C GLU A 427 -10.79 11.82 -45.41
N GLU A 428 -11.09 12.57 -44.36
CA GLU A 428 -10.20 13.59 -43.82
C GLU A 428 -8.89 12.97 -43.30
N ILE A 429 -8.99 11.82 -42.65
CA ILE A 429 -7.85 11.08 -42.15
C ILE A 429 -6.95 10.63 -43.32
N LEU A 430 -7.54 10.04 -44.37
CA LEU A 430 -6.82 9.60 -45.55
C LEU A 430 -6.15 10.77 -46.30
N CYS A 431 -6.80 11.93 -46.38
CA CYS A 431 -6.22 13.16 -46.97
C CYS A 431 -4.92 13.57 -46.25
N VAL A 432 -4.82 13.40 -44.93
CA VAL A 432 -3.60 13.70 -44.18
C VAL A 432 -2.43 12.83 -44.62
N PHE A 433 -2.67 11.56 -44.92
CA PHE A 433 -1.61 10.62 -45.39
C PHE A 433 -1.14 10.98 -46.79
N ALA A 434 -1.95 11.67 -47.59
CA ALA A 434 -1.60 12.17 -48.91
C ALA A 434 -0.82 13.50 -48.86
N MET A 435 -0.66 14.14 -47.72
CA MET A 435 0.06 15.41 -47.57
C MET A 435 1.58 15.20 -47.66
N GLU A 436 2.19 15.58 -48.78
CA GLU A 436 3.63 15.30 -49.08
C GLU A 436 4.62 15.87 -48.05
N ARG A 437 4.23 16.90 -47.28
CA ARG A 437 5.13 17.55 -46.32
C ARG A 437 5.11 16.91 -44.93
N PHE A 438 4.25 15.94 -44.74
CA PHE A 438 4.21 15.13 -43.51
C PHE A 438 4.95 13.82 -43.66
N ASP A 439 5.62 13.43 -42.59
CA ASP A 439 6.10 12.08 -42.32
C ASP A 439 5.20 11.50 -41.22
N VAL A 440 4.12 10.80 -41.61
CA VAL A 440 3.15 10.23 -40.69
C VAL A 440 3.77 9.02 -39.99
N ARG A 441 4.10 9.17 -38.72
CA ARG A 441 4.78 8.16 -37.90
C ARG A 441 3.82 7.17 -37.26
N GLY A 442 2.58 7.55 -37.06
CA GLY A 442 1.57 6.69 -36.44
C GLY A 442 0.22 7.33 -36.25
N ILE A 443 -0.69 6.50 -35.76
CA ILE A 443 -2.03 6.89 -35.32
C ILE A 443 -2.18 6.47 -33.86
N TYR A 444 -2.88 7.25 -33.06
CA TYR A 444 -3.17 6.88 -31.68
C TYR A 444 -4.49 7.45 -31.17
N THR A 445 -5.01 6.86 -30.14
CA THR A 445 -6.14 7.37 -29.36
C THR A 445 -5.81 7.48 -27.88
N HIS A 446 -6.74 7.95 -27.10
CA HIS A 446 -6.64 8.05 -25.64
C HIS A 446 -7.87 7.44 -25.00
N LEU A 447 -7.67 6.40 -24.22
CA LEU A 447 -8.73 5.71 -23.50
C LEU A 447 -9.11 6.50 -22.24
N CYS A 448 -10.41 6.74 -22.01
CA CYS A 448 -10.88 7.61 -20.94
C CYS A 448 -10.83 6.97 -19.56
N ALA A 449 -11.12 5.68 -19.49
CA ALA A 449 -11.38 4.95 -18.24
C ALA A 449 -10.67 3.60 -18.16
N ALA A 450 -9.52 3.46 -18.85
CA ALA A 450 -8.80 2.19 -18.93
C ALA A 450 -8.20 1.73 -17.58
N ASP A 451 -8.13 2.61 -16.59
CA ASP A 451 -7.67 2.33 -15.22
C ASP A 451 -8.81 1.97 -14.25
N SER A 452 -10.08 2.08 -14.69
CA SER A 452 -11.26 1.67 -13.92
C SER A 452 -11.50 0.16 -14.03
N LEU A 453 -12.03 -0.42 -12.94
CA LEU A 453 -12.48 -1.81 -12.87
C LEU A 453 -14.01 -1.93 -12.88
N GLU A 454 -14.72 -0.82 -12.98
CA GLU A 454 -16.18 -0.80 -13.09
C GLU A 454 -16.60 -1.40 -14.44
N GLU A 455 -17.67 -2.20 -14.43
CA GLU A 455 -18.08 -2.98 -15.62
C GLU A 455 -18.47 -2.07 -16.81
N GLU A 456 -19.10 -0.93 -16.54
CA GLU A 456 -19.45 0.08 -17.54
C GLU A 456 -18.21 0.69 -18.20
N ASP A 457 -17.20 1.06 -17.42
CA ASP A 457 -15.96 1.64 -17.90
C ASP A 457 -15.12 0.63 -18.70
N VAL A 458 -15.09 -0.62 -18.27
CA VAL A 458 -14.46 -1.73 -19.01
C VAL A 458 -15.14 -1.94 -20.35
N CYS A 459 -16.49 -1.91 -20.38
CA CYS A 459 -17.27 -2.03 -21.60
C CYS A 459 -16.97 -0.85 -22.54
N PHE A 460 -17.00 0.38 -22.01
CA PHE A 460 -16.69 1.59 -22.80
C PHE A 460 -15.27 1.57 -23.35
N THR A 461 -14.29 1.19 -22.54
CA THR A 461 -12.88 1.05 -22.99
C THR A 461 -12.76 0.05 -24.15
N ARG A 462 -13.50 -1.05 -24.11
CA ARG A 462 -13.54 -2.02 -25.25
C ARG A 462 -14.18 -1.45 -26.50
N GLN A 463 -15.15 -0.55 -26.37
CA GLN A 463 -15.76 0.13 -27.51
C GLN A 463 -14.83 1.16 -28.14
N GLN A 464 -13.92 1.74 -27.35
CA GLN A 464 -12.94 2.72 -27.84
C GLN A 464 -11.79 2.07 -28.66
N ILE A 465 -11.57 0.78 -28.51
CA ILE A 465 -10.54 -0.01 -29.18
C ILE A 465 -11.10 -0.65 -30.47
#